data_2b28188b8967ef4c8cc0bb2a123911bf
#
_entry.id   2b28188b8967ef4c8cc0bb2a123911bf
#
_cell.length_a   1.000
_cell.length_b   1.000
_cell.length_c   1.000
_cell.angle_alpha   90.00
_cell.angle_beta   90.00
_cell.angle_gamma   90.00
#
_symmetry.space_group_name_H-M   'P 1'
#
loop_
_entity.id
_entity.type
_entity.pdbx_description
1 polymer ?
#
loop_
_entity_poly.entity_id
_entity_poly.type
_entity_poly.pdbx_seq_one_letter_code
_entity_poly.pdbx_strand_id
1 'polypeptide(L)'
;LGKDATRFIMLSRSSDVELDFNFTKVKEKSKDNPLYYVQYCYARISSVFRNINLDIKDKVNIKNYSFEYSKDEINILRKISEWPRCIETSSSKLEPHRIPVYLFELASDFHSYWNMGREDVKKRFIDNDRISDDKIVFLKL
;
A
#
# COMPACT_ATOMS: atom_id res chain seq x y z
N LEU A 1 15.01 2.29 -17.68
CA LEU A 1 14.22 2.46 -16.46
C LEU A 1 12.99 3.29 -16.77
N GLY A 2 11.84 2.86 -16.26
CA GLY A 2 10.63 3.65 -16.39
C GLY A 2 10.68 4.92 -15.53
N LYS A 3 9.90 5.93 -15.91
CA LYS A 3 9.77 7.21 -15.22
C LYS A 3 9.51 7.07 -13.72
N ASP A 4 8.65 6.12 -13.34
CA ASP A 4 8.25 5.92 -11.93
C ASP A 4 9.39 5.34 -11.10
N ALA A 5 10.15 4.40 -11.67
CA ALA A 5 11.31 3.81 -11.00
C ALA A 5 12.39 4.87 -10.71
N THR A 6 12.69 5.69 -11.70
CA THR A 6 13.68 6.77 -11.55
C THR A 6 13.24 7.75 -10.47
N ARG A 7 11.98 8.22 -10.53
CA ARG A 7 11.45 9.17 -9.54
C ARG A 7 11.44 8.60 -8.12
N PHE A 8 10.95 7.38 -7.96
CA PHE A 8 10.86 6.75 -6.65
C PHE A 8 12.24 6.63 -6.01
N ILE A 9 13.24 6.18 -6.76
CA ILE A 9 14.59 5.96 -6.24
C ILE A 9 15.27 7.29 -5.93
N MET A 10 15.18 8.27 -6.84
CA MET A 10 15.74 9.60 -6.60
C MET A 10 15.14 10.25 -5.35
N LEU A 11 13.86 10.04 -5.07
CA LEU A 11 13.18 10.56 -3.88
C LEU A 11 13.39 9.70 -2.63
N SER A 12 13.90 8.48 -2.73
CA SER A 12 14.04 7.56 -1.58
C SER A 12 15.18 7.91 -0.64
N ARG A 13 16.02 8.85 -0.99
CA ARG A 13 17.17 9.29 -0.19
C ARG A 13 16.99 10.72 0.28
N SER A 14 17.50 10.98 1.48
CA SER A 14 17.67 12.35 1.96
C SER A 14 18.66 13.11 1.06
N SER A 15 18.50 14.43 0.94
CA SER A 15 19.42 15.29 0.20
C SER A 15 20.87 15.20 0.65
N ASP A 16 21.09 14.81 1.91
CA ASP A 16 22.41 14.76 2.55
C ASP A 16 23.12 13.41 2.39
N VAL A 17 22.45 12.44 1.73
CA VAL A 17 22.98 11.08 1.56
C VAL A 17 23.24 10.82 0.09
N GLU A 18 24.49 10.43 -0.22
CA GLU A 18 24.87 10.02 -1.56
C GLU A 18 24.01 8.85 -2.07
N LEU A 19 23.53 8.97 -3.30
CA LEU A 19 22.72 7.94 -3.96
C LEU A 19 23.63 7.08 -4.85
N ASP A 20 23.93 5.86 -4.38
CA ASP A 20 24.47 4.80 -5.24
C ASP A 20 23.33 4.19 -6.07
N PHE A 21 23.31 4.51 -7.36
CA PHE A 21 22.26 4.09 -8.27
C PHE A 21 22.59 2.75 -8.93
N ASN A 22 22.09 1.66 -8.37
CA ASN A 22 22.29 0.33 -8.91
C ASN A 22 21.16 -0.07 -9.88
N PHE A 23 21.44 0.01 -11.19
CA PHE A 23 20.47 -0.32 -12.25
C PHE A 23 19.95 -1.76 -12.20
N THR A 24 20.73 -2.71 -11.72
CA THR A 24 20.32 -4.11 -11.63
C THR A 24 19.30 -4.30 -10.52
N LYS A 25 19.58 -3.76 -9.32
CA LYS A 25 18.65 -3.81 -8.19
C LYS A 25 17.32 -3.13 -8.49
N VAL A 26 17.34 -2.02 -9.22
CA VAL A 26 16.13 -1.28 -9.59
C VAL A 26 15.18 -2.06 -10.49
N LYS A 27 15.71 -2.95 -11.32
CA LYS A 27 14.92 -3.82 -12.22
C LYS A 27 14.45 -5.11 -11.55
N GLU A 28 14.95 -5.40 -10.39
CA GLU A 28 14.63 -6.63 -9.67
C GLU A 28 13.17 -6.65 -9.22
N LYS A 29 12.49 -7.75 -9.52
CA LYS A 29 11.09 -7.98 -9.11
C LYS A 29 11.06 -8.79 -7.82
N SER A 30 11.65 -8.24 -6.77
CA SER A 30 11.73 -8.88 -5.47
C SER A 30 11.23 -7.95 -4.35
N LYS A 31 11.04 -8.53 -3.17
CA LYS A 31 10.68 -7.77 -1.96
C LYS A 31 11.78 -6.78 -1.53
N ASP A 32 13.01 -7.00 -2.01
CA ASP A 32 14.16 -6.15 -1.70
C ASP A 32 14.21 -4.88 -2.57
N ASN A 33 13.32 -4.80 -3.57
CA ASN A 33 13.10 -3.59 -4.36
C ASN A 33 11.87 -2.82 -3.82
N PRO A 34 12.05 -1.70 -3.10
CA PRO A 34 10.95 -0.97 -2.47
C PRO A 34 9.90 -0.48 -3.47
N LEU A 35 10.32 -0.03 -4.66
CA LEU A 35 9.38 0.39 -5.71
C LEU A 35 8.49 -0.78 -6.16
N TYR A 36 9.12 -1.91 -6.49
CA TYR A 36 8.37 -3.09 -6.91
C TYR A 36 7.38 -3.53 -5.83
N TYR A 37 7.78 -3.48 -4.58
CA TYR A 37 6.96 -3.87 -3.45
C TYR A 37 5.71 -3.00 -3.29
N VAL A 38 5.86 -1.68 -3.44
CA VAL A 38 4.74 -0.72 -3.45
C VAL A 38 3.83 -0.93 -4.66
N GLN A 39 4.39 -1.07 -5.86
CA GLN A 39 3.61 -1.32 -7.07
C GLN A 39 2.86 -2.66 -7.01
N TYR A 40 3.47 -3.67 -6.41
CA TYR A 40 2.84 -4.97 -6.24
C TYR A 40 1.67 -4.93 -5.24
N CYS A 41 1.76 -4.11 -4.20
CA CYS A 41 0.64 -3.84 -3.30
C CYS A 41 -0.56 -3.28 -4.09
N TYR A 42 -0.36 -2.23 -4.87
CA TYR A 42 -1.41 -1.66 -5.73
C TYR A 42 -1.97 -2.67 -6.73
N ALA A 43 -1.12 -3.46 -7.35
CA ALA A 43 -1.54 -4.50 -8.31
C ALA A 43 -2.42 -5.58 -7.66
N ARG A 44 -2.11 -5.98 -6.42
CA ARG A 44 -2.94 -6.92 -5.64
C ARG A 44 -4.32 -6.33 -5.35
N ILE A 45 -4.40 -5.12 -4.84
CA ILE A 45 -5.67 -4.45 -4.56
C ILE A 45 -6.50 -4.32 -5.85
N SER A 46 -5.88 -3.82 -6.92
CA SER A 46 -6.55 -3.69 -8.22
C SER A 46 -7.03 -5.03 -8.78
N SER A 47 -6.30 -6.12 -8.52
CA SER A 47 -6.72 -7.47 -8.92
C SER A 47 -7.97 -7.92 -8.18
N VAL A 48 -8.10 -7.63 -6.89
CA VAL A 48 -9.33 -7.94 -6.12
C VAL A 48 -10.52 -7.24 -6.75
N PHE A 49 -10.42 -5.93 -7.02
CA PHE A 49 -11.53 -5.16 -7.61
C PHE A 49 -11.91 -5.68 -9.00
N ARG A 50 -10.94 -6.04 -9.84
CA ARG A 50 -11.22 -6.65 -11.16
C ARG A 50 -11.97 -7.98 -11.04
N ASN A 51 -11.57 -8.82 -10.08
CA ASN A 51 -12.20 -10.14 -9.89
C ASN A 51 -13.67 -10.05 -9.46
N ILE A 52 -14.04 -8.98 -8.75
CA ILE A 52 -15.42 -8.75 -8.30
C ILE A 52 -16.20 -7.78 -9.21
N ASN A 53 -15.63 -7.38 -10.36
CA ASN A 53 -16.21 -6.43 -11.31
C ASN A 53 -16.61 -5.06 -10.67
N LEU A 54 -15.86 -4.58 -9.70
CA LEU A 54 -16.05 -3.26 -9.10
C LEU A 54 -14.94 -2.31 -9.54
N ASP A 55 -15.28 -1.03 -9.73
CA ASP A 55 -14.26 0.01 -9.93
C ASP A 55 -13.71 0.49 -8.58
N ILE A 56 -12.38 0.52 -8.47
CA ILE A 56 -11.69 1.04 -7.28
C ILE A 56 -12.06 2.52 -7.01
N LYS A 57 -12.49 3.26 -8.04
CA LYS A 57 -12.88 4.68 -7.96
C LYS A 57 -14.33 4.86 -7.51
N ASP A 58 -15.16 3.82 -7.51
CA ASP A 58 -16.54 3.92 -7.05
C ASP A 58 -16.59 4.34 -5.59
N LYS A 59 -17.42 5.33 -5.29
CA LYS A 59 -17.58 5.79 -3.91
C LYS A 59 -18.35 4.74 -3.09
N VAL A 60 -17.83 4.45 -1.91
CA VAL A 60 -18.53 3.63 -0.92
C VAL A 60 -19.28 4.55 0.05
N ASN A 61 -20.55 4.29 0.26
CA ASN A 61 -21.33 5.00 1.28
C ASN A 61 -21.13 4.31 2.64
N ILE A 62 -20.19 4.82 3.43
CA ILE A 62 -19.81 4.24 4.74
C ILE A 62 -20.79 4.58 5.85
N LYS A 63 -21.77 5.47 5.63
CA LYS A 63 -22.62 6.02 6.71
C LYS A 63 -23.51 4.99 7.42
N ASN A 64 -23.76 3.84 6.81
CA ASN A 64 -24.70 2.83 7.33
C ASN A 64 -24.02 1.54 7.78
N TYR A 65 -22.70 1.50 7.82
CA TYR A 65 -21.96 0.28 8.17
C TYR A 65 -21.28 0.43 9.54
N SER A 66 -21.47 -0.55 10.39
CA SER A 66 -20.70 -0.76 11.62
C SER A 66 -19.84 -1.99 11.40
N PHE A 67 -18.55 -1.80 11.14
CA PHE A 67 -17.62 -2.90 10.94
C PHE A 67 -16.76 -3.10 12.17
N GLU A 68 -16.53 -4.36 12.52
CA GLU A 68 -15.54 -4.73 13.51
C GLU A 68 -14.27 -5.18 12.79
N TYR A 69 -13.26 -4.35 12.82
CA TYR A 69 -11.96 -4.66 12.25
C TYR A 69 -11.07 -5.40 13.25
N SER A 70 -10.32 -6.38 12.76
CA SER A 70 -9.29 -7.07 13.52
C SER A 70 -8.15 -6.11 13.91
N LYS A 71 -7.34 -6.51 14.89
CA LYS A 71 -6.18 -5.72 15.31
C LYS A 71 -5.21 -5.43 14.15
N ASP A 72 -5.02 -6.40 13.26
CA ASP A 72 -4.13 -6.25 12.11
C ASP A 72 -4.68 -5.22 11.10
N GLU A 73 -6.00 -5.24 10.83
CA GLU A 73 -6.66 -4.26 9.98
C GLU A 73 -6.62 -2.86 10.60
N ILE A 74 -6.87 -2.75 11.91
CA ILE A 74 -6.77 -1.47 12.62
C ILE A 74 -5.35 -0.89 12.53
N ASN A 75 -4.32 -1.71 12.57
CA ASN A 75 -2.94 -1.24 12.41
C ASN A 75 -2.70 -0.63 11.03
N ILE A 76 -3.22 -1.25 9.96
CA ILE A 76 -3.14 -0.70 8.60
C ILE A 76 -3.95 0.61 8.50
N LEU A 77 -5.18 0.65 9.03
CA LEU A 77 -6.00 1.86 9.04
C LEU A 77 -5.33 3.02 9.79
N ARG A 78 -4.68 2.72 10.91
CA ARG A 78 -3.87 3.70 11.65
C ARG A 78 -2.72 4.20 10.80
N LYS A 79 -2.01 3.32 10.07
CA LYS A 79 -0.95 3.71 9.15
C LYS A 79 -1.48 4.61 8.04
N ILE A 80 -2.63 4.30 7.45
CA ILE A 80 -3.29 5.15 6.45
C ILE A 80 -3.61 6.53 7.02
N SER A 81 -4.09 6.62 8.27
CA SER A 81 -4.42 7.90 8.92
C SER A 81 -3.20 8.81 9.15
N GLU A 82 -1.99 8.29 9.10
CA GLU A 82 -0.74 9.08 9.20
C GLU A 82 -0.40 9.82 7.90
N TRP A 83 -1.07 9.51 6.78
CA TRP A 83 -0.76 10.08 5.48
C TRP A 83 -0.77 11.61 5.42
N PRO A 84 -1.81 12.32 5.94
CA PRO A 84 -1.81 13.78 5.94
C PRO A 84 -0.60 14.37 6.68
N ARG A 85 -0.24 13.80 7.82
CA ARG A 85 0.92 14.22 8.60
C ARG A 85 2.24 13.94 7.86
N CYS A 86 2.32 12.82 7.14
CA CYS A 86 3.48 12.51 6.31
C CYS A 86 3.70 13.58 5.24
N ILE A 87 2.64 13.99 4.54
CA ILE A 87 2.70 15.04 3.50
C ILE A 87 3.08 16.38 4.13
N GLU A 88 2.42 16.78 5.20
CA GLU A 88 2.70 18.04 5.89
C GLU A 88 4.17 18.13 6.35
N THR A 89 4.66 17.06 6.99
CA THR A 89 6.05 17.01 7.46
C THR A 89 7.04 16.99 6.30
N SER A 90 6.76 16.25 5.23
CA SER A 90 7.61 16.19 4.04
C SER A 90 7.75 17.55 3.38
N SER A 91 6.65 18.31 3.31
CA SER A 91 6.62 19.65 2.73
C SER A 91 7.32 20.68 3.63
N SER A 92 6.95 20.73 4.91
CA SER A 92 7.48 21.74 5.84
C SER A 92 8.98 21.61 6.09
N LYS A 93 9.49 20.38 6.07
CA LYS A 93 10.92 20.08 6.28
C LYS A 93 11.72 19.94 4.99
N LEU A 94 11.06 20.03 3.82
CA LEU A 94 11.68 19.75 2.52
C LEU A 94 12.36 18.37 2.47
N GLU A 95 11.69 17.36 3.04
CA GLU A 95 12.16 15.98 3.16
C GLU A 95 11.29 15.03 2.34
N PRO A 96 11.31 15.07 0.99
CA PRO A 96 10.43 14.26 0.14
C PRO A 96 10.67 12.76 0.28
N HIS A 97 11.82 12.33 0.78
CA HIS A 97 12.15 10.92 1.01
C HIS A 97 11.23 10.23 2.03
N ARG A 98 10.51 10.98 2.87
CA ARG A 98 9.52 10.43 3.79
C ARG A 98 8.37 9.74 3.07
N ILE A 99 7.99 10.21 1.87
CA ILE A 99 6.88 9.66 1.08
C ILE A 99 7.19 8.24 0.60
N PRO A 100 8.30 7.96 -0.11
CA PRO A 100 8.67 6.59 -0.47
C PRO A 100 8.82 5.65 0.74
N VAL A 101 9.38 6.13 1.85
CA VAL A 101 9.50 5.33 3.09
C VAL A 101 8.12 4.96 3.63
N TYR A 102 7.22 5.94 3.76
CA TYR A 102 5.85 5.70 4.20
C TYR A 102 5.11 4.69 3.31
N LEU A 103 5.22 4.85 1.98
CA LEU A 103 4.58 3.93 1.03
C LEU A 103 5.11 2.50 1.14
N PHE A 104 6.42 2.35 1.35
CA PHE A 104 7.02 1.04 1.55
C PHE A 104 6.56 0.37 2.85
N GLU A 105 6.49 1.12 3.95
CA GLU A 105 6.00 0.63 5.24
C GLU A 105 4.53 0.20 5.13
N LEU A 106 3.66 1.03 4.54
CA LEU A 106 2.26 0.71 4.31
C LEU A 106 2.09 -0.54 3.44
N ALA A 107 2.86 -0.64 2.35
CA ALA A 107 2.85 -1.82 1.49
C ALA A 107 3.32 -3.08 2.24
N SER A 108 4.30 -2.95 3.13
CA SER A 108 4.81 -4.04 3.96
C SER A 108 3.74 -4.57 4.92
N ASP A 109 3.03 -3.67 5.60
CA ASP A 109 1.93 -4.03 6.50
C ASP A 109 0.80 -4.73 5.74
N PHE A 110 0.44 -4.19 4.57
CA PHE A 110 -0.58 -4.80 3.71
C PHE A 110 -0.17 -6.18 3.21
N HIS A 111 1.05 -6.36 2.75
CA HIS A 111 1.53 -7.68 2.29
C HIS A 111 1.59 -8.70 3.43
N SER A 112 1.95 -8.27 4.63
CA SER A 112 1.92 -9.12 5.82
C SER A 112 0.50 -9.59 6.12
N TYR A 113 -0.46 -8.67 6.13
CA TYR A 113 -1.87 -9.00 6.30
C TYR A 113 -2.39 -9.92 5.18
N TRP A 114 -2.06 -9.63 3.93
CA TRP A 114 -2.43 -10.48 2.78
C TRP A 114 -1.95 -11.92 2.95
N ASN A 115 -0.72 -12.10 3.43
CA ASN A 115 -0.14 -13.43 3.62
C ASN A 115 -0.83 -14.19 4.75
N MET A 116 -1.32 -13.53 5.81
CA MET A 116 -2.11 -14.16 6.86
C MET A 116 -3.39 -14.81 6.31
N GLY A 117 -3.97 -14.29 5.24
CA GLY A 117 -5.12 -14.87 4.56
C GLY A 117 -4.87 -16.24 3.91
N ARG A 118 -3.61 -16.70 3.82
CA ARG A 118 -3.29 -18.05 3.37
C ARG A 118 -3.63 -19.09 4.45
N GLU A 119 -3.45 -18.73 5.70
CA GLU A 119 -3.64 -19.60 6.86
C GLU A 119 -5.02 -19.38 7.50
N ASP A 120 -5.49 -18.12 7.51
CA ASP A 120 -6.77 -17.73 8.11
C ASP A 120 -7.74 -17.22 7.04
N VAL A 121 -8.79 -18.00 6.78
CA VAL A 121 -9.83 -17.68 5.79
C VAL A 121 -10.53 -16.35 6.11
N LYS A 122 -10.70 -15.99 7.38
CA LYS A 122 -11.34 -14.73 7.78
C LYS A 122 -10.53 -13.49 7.37
N LYS A 123 -9.23 -13.65 7.15
CA LYS A 123 -8.34 -12.57 6.70
C LYS A 123 -8.22 -12.48 5.17
N ARG A 124 -8.82 -13.42 4.41
CA ARG A 124 -8.85 -13.34 2.96
C ARG A 124 -9.74 -12.21 2.49
N PHE A 125 -9.35 -11.57 1.41
CA PHE A 125 -10.20 -10.57 0.76
C PHE A 125 -11.29 -11.23 -0.07
N ILE A 126 -10.98 -12.31 -0.78
CA ILE A 126 -11.94 -13.07 -1.58
C ILE A 126 -12.03 -14.48 -0.99
N ASP A 127 -13.26 -14.91 -0.72
CA ASP A 127 -13.60 -16.28 -0.36
C ASP A 127 -14.78 -16.76 -1.22
N ASN A 128 -14.61 -17.91 -1.91
CA ASN A 128 -15.60 -18.47 -2.83
C ASN A 128 -16.15 -17.45 -3.84
N ASP A 129 -15.25 -16.71 -4.50
CA ASP A 129 -15.55 -15.65 -5.48
C ASP A 129 -16.41 -14.50 -4.93
N ARG A 130 -16.45 -14.33 -3.62
CA ARG A 130 -17.16 -13.24 -2.94
C ARG A 130 -16.22 -12.45 -2.04
N ILE A 131 -16.53 -11.18 -1.89
CA ILE A 131 -15.89 -10.28 -0.95
C ILE A 131 -16.96 -9.69 -0.03
N SER A 132 -16.68 -9.57 1.24
CA SER A 132 -17.59 -8.92 2.21
C SER A 132 -17.51 -7.40 2.12
N ASP A 133 -18.58 -6.71 2.51
CA ASP A 133 -18.65 -5.24 2.42
C ASP A 133 -17.56 -4.54 3.25
N ASP A 134 -17.25 -5.08 4.44
CA ASP A 134 -16.16 -4.60 5.28
C ASP A 134 -14.79 -4.64 4.57
N LYS A 135 -14.52 -5.72 3.83
CA LYS A 135 -13.28 -5.85 3.05
C LYS A 135 -13.27 -4.91 1.84
N ILE A 136 -14.41 -4.68 1.20
CA ILE A 136 -14.52 -3.69 0.12
C ILE A 136 -14.19 -2.30 0.65
N VAL A 137 -14.80 -1.92 1.77
CA VAL A 137 -14.55 -0.62 2.42
C VAL A 137 -13.09 -0.51 2.81
N PHE A 138 -12.53 -1.53 3.46
CA PHE A 138 -11.13 -1.56 3.88
C PHE A 138 -10.15 -1.35 2.71
N LEU A 139 -10.39 -1.99 1.57
CA LEU A 139 -9.53 -1.87 0.38
C LEU A 139 -9.67 -0.52 -0.35
N LYS A 140 -10.75 0.23 -0.10
CA LYS A 140 -11.00 1.55 -0.71
C LYS A 140 -10.48 2.72 0.12
N LEU A 141 -10.10 2.47 1.37
CA LEU A 141 -9.45 3.46 2.24
C LEU A 141 -7.98 3.61 1.92
#